data_90026ec8a777846f84c7a4bd591858cd
#
_entry.id   90026ec8a777846f84c7a4bd591858cd
#
_cell.length_a   1.000
_cell.length_b   1.000
_cell.length_c   1.000
_cell.angle_alpha   90.00
_cell.angle_beta   90.00
_cell.angle_gamma   90.00
#
_symmetry.space_group_name_H-M   'P 1'
#
loop_
_entity.id
_entity.type
_entity.pdbx_description
1 polymer ?
#
loop_
_entity_poly.entity_id
_entity_poly.type
_entity_poly.pdbx_seq_one_letter_code
_entity_poly.pdbx_strand_id
1 'polypeptide(L)'
;MVSHLEKPLNIKEKDAVYIVYGLGLGYHIKSLKEKISRKSLIVVIEKNMDIVSTYMHTRDFSEIAGKNIVFLFGNDEKIITGFSENVFSINVLPTFVNVTNVILPSYFSIYGNWINTMQNKIMDTVRHAFFMLGNDMEDTIIGIQNNLENIDEILKSPSIREFK
;
A
#
# COMPACT_ATOMS: atom_id res chain seq x y z
N MET A 1 18.67 25.81 -9.13
CA MET A 1 19.73 24.81 -9.23
C MET A 1 19.20 23.55 -8.57
N VAL A 2 18.63 22.66 -9.40
CA VAL A 2 17.84 21.49 -8.96
C VAL A 2 18.75 20.28 -9.08
N SER A 3 19.24 19.78 -7.96
CA SER A 3 20.04 18.56 -7.88
C SER A 3 19.39 17.55 -6.91
N HIS A 4 18.16 17.15 -7.20
CA HIS A 4 17.49 16.06 -6.49
C HIS A 4 16.92 14.98 -7.42
N LEU A 5 17.66 14.70 -8.50
CA LEU A 5 17.38 13.54 -9.33
C LEU A 5 18.61 12.64 -9.31
N GLU A 6 18.35 11.36 -9.03
CA GLU A 6 19.30 10.24 -9.11
C GLU A 6 20.02 9.84 -7.84
N LYS A 7 19.26 9.45 -6.80
CA LYS A 7 19.66 8.22 -6.11
C LYS A 7 19.07 7.06 -6.91
N PRO A 8 19.89 6.15 -7.46
CA PRO A 8 19.34 4.92 -8.03
C PRO A 8 18.56 4.24 -6.90
N LEU A 9 17.24 4.09 -7.11
CA LEU A 9 16.42 3.28 -6.23
C LEU A 9 17.08 1.90 -6.19
N ASN A 10 17.65 1.55 -5.05
CA ASN A 10 18.19 0.21 -4.82
C ASN A 10 16.99 -0.68 -4.49
N ILE A 11 16.23 -1.03 -5.54
CA ILE A 11 14.90 -1.68 -5.47
C ILE A 11 15.03 -3.18 -5.17
N LYS A 12 16.26 -3.72 -5.06
CA LYS A 12 16.52 -5.14 -5.27
C LYS A 12 16.09 -6.10 -4.17
N GLU A 13 15.62 -5.70 -2.99
CA GLU A 13 15.49 -6.73 -1.93
C GLU A 13 14.30 -6.64 -0.96
N LYS A 14 13.34 -5.74 -1.14
CA LYS A 14 12.24 -5.65 -0.16
C LYS A 14 10.89 -5.63 -0.87
N ASP A 15 9.98 -6.44 -0.38
CA ASP A 15 8.60 -6.44 -0.84
C ASP A 15 7.97 -5.09 -0.51
N ALA A 16 7.47 -4.39 -1.52
CA ALA A 16 6.96 -3.02 -1.41
C ALA A 16 5.67 -2.84 -2.21
N VAL A 17 4.90 -1.83 -1.86
CA VAL A 17 3.78 -1.36 -2.67
C VAL A 17 4.24 -0.15 -3.48
N TYR A 18 4.10 -0.22 -4.78
CA TYR A 18 4.37 0.87 -5.71
C TYR A 18 3.06 1.45 -6.21
N ILE A 19 2.78 2.69 -5.86
CA ILE A 19 1.60 3.41 -6.33
C ILE A 19 2.01 4.27 -7.51
N VAL A 20 1.54 3.90 -8.70
CA VAL A 20 1.87 4.56 -9.96
C VAL A 20 0.71 5.46 -10.37
N TYR A 21 0.97 6.76 -10.44
CA TYR A 21 -0.02 7.74 -10.90
C TYR A 21 0.17 8.02 -12.38
N GLY A 22 -0.82 7.59 -13.15
CA GLY A 22 -0.86 7.69 -14.60
C GLY A 22 -0.51 6.40 -15.33
N LEU A 23 -1.39 5.98 -16.23
CA LEU A 23 -1.17 4.84 -17.14
C LEU A 23 -0.24 5.24 -18.28
N GLY A 24 -0.49 6.42 -18.89
CA GLY A 24 0.23 6.90 -20.06
C GLY A 24 0.34 5.83 -21.16
N LEU A 25 1.52 5.65 -21.71
CA LEU A 25 1.83 4.59 -22.69
C LEU A 25 2.32 3.27 -22.04
N GLY A 26 2.32 3.17 -20.74
CA GLY A 26 2.64 1.94 -19.99
C GLY A 26 4.13 1.58 -19.88
N TYR A 27 5.05 2.28 -20.56
CA TYR A 27 6.49 1.95 -20.55
C TYR A 27 7.11 1.96 -19.16
N HIS A 28 6.75 2.93 -18.34
CA HIS A 28 7.24 3.04 -16.98
C HIS A 28 6.71 1.91 -16.07
N ILE A 29 5.48 1.43 -16.32
CA ILE A 29 4.89 0.30 -15.61
C ILE A 29 5.61 -0.99 -15.99
N LYS A 30 5.85 -1.19 -17.30
CA LYS A 30 6.62 -2.33 -17.82
C LYS A 30 8.04 -2.35 -17.24
N SER A 31 8.74 -1.22 -17.28
CA SER A 31 10.08 -1.09 -16.72
C SER A 31 10.11 -1.32 -15.19
N LEU A 32 9.11 -0.85 -14.46
CA LEU A 32 8.98 -1.09 -13.03
C LEU A 32 8.78 -2.58 -12.74
N LYS A 33 7.85 -3.22 -13.45
CA LYS A 33 7.57 -4.66 -13.33
C LYS A 33 8.81 -5.54 -13.51
N GLU A 34 9.73 -5.16 -14.41
CA GLU A 34 10.97 -5.89 -14.67
C GLU A 34 12.02 -5.71 -13.57
N LYS A 35 11.95 -4.62 -12.81
CA LYS A 35 12.99 -4.23 -11.84
C LYS A 35 12.67 -4.58 -10.39
N ILE A 36 11.40 -4.80 -10.06
CA ILE A 36 10.97 -5.03 -8.67
C ILE A 36 10.85 -6.51 -8.34
N SER A 37 10.77 -6.81 -7.04
CA SER A 37 10.45 -8.15 -6.56
C SER A 37 9.08 -8.63 -7.06
N ARG A 38 8.96 -9.91 -7.39
CA ARG A 38 7.67 -10.53 -7.78
C ARG A 38 6.63 -10.54 -6.65
N LYS A 39 7.06 -10.34 -5.42
CA LYS A 39 6.18 -10.22 -4.25
C LYS A 39 5.71 -8.79 -4.02
N SER A 40 6.34 -7.80 -4.65
CA SER A 40 5.88 -6.42 -4.59
C SER A 40 4.57 -6.24 -5.35
N LEU A 41 3.72 -5.33 -4.85
CA LEU A 41 2.46 -4.94 -5.48
C LEU A 41 2.64 -3.65 -6.26
N ILE A 42 2.13 -3.59 -7.48
CA ILE A 42 2.00 -2.36 -8.26
C ILE A 42 0.53 -1.98 -8.31
N VAL A 43 0.21 -0.77 -7.90
CA VAL A 43 -1.13 -0.19 -8.00
C VAL A 43 -1.06 0.97 -8.99
N VAL A 44 -1.68 0.82 -10.14
CA VAL A 44 -1.73 1.84 -11.18
C VAL A 44 -3.04 2.60 -11.07
N ILE A 45 -2.97 3.90 -10.88
CA ILE A 45 -4.14 4.77 -10.78
C ILE A 45 -4.17 5.70 -11.98
N GLU A 46 -5.19 5.54 -12.84
CA GLU A 46 -5.42 6.42 -13.98
C GLU A 46 -6.77 7.13 -13.82
N LYS A 47 -6.70 8.45 -13.66
CA LYS A 47 -7.87 9.31 -13.49
C LYS A 47 -8.65 9.51 -14.78
N ASN A 48 -7.95 9.62 -15.91
CA ASN A 48 -8.54 9.98 -17.19
C ASN A 48 -8.89 8.74 -18.01
N MET A 49 -10.17 8.50 -18.19
CA MET A 49 -10.68 7.35 -18.94
C MET A 49 -10.34 7.41 -20.43
N ASP A 50 -10.08 8.60 -21.01
CA ASP A 50 -9.65 8.73 -22.41
C ASP A 50 -8.23 8.16 -22.59
N ILE A 51 -7.36 8.32 -21.59
CA ILE A 51 -6.03 7.70 -21.61
C ILE A 51 -6.16 6.18 -21.55
N VAL A 52 -7.04 5.66 -20.68
CA VAL A 52 -7.33 4.21 -20.61
C VAL A 52 -7.83 3.70 -21.95
N SER A 53 -8.82 4.36 -22.52
CA SER A 53 -9.39 4.00 -23.82
C SER A 53 -8.33 4.02 -24.93
N THR A 54 -7.53 5.08 -25.01
CA THR A 54 -6.45 5.20 -25.98
C THR A 54 -5.43 4.08 -25.82
N TYR A 55 -5.04 3.76 -24.57
CA TYR A 55 -4.12 2.67 -24.30
C TYR A 55 -4.67 1.34 -24.83
N MET A 56 -5.92 1.01 -24.49
CA MET A 56 -6.56 -0.25 -24.89
C MET A 56 -6.72 -0.40 -26.40
N HIS A 57 -6.81 0.70 -27.15
CA HIS A 57 -6.88 0.67 -28.61
C HIS A 57 -5.52 0.62 -29.31
N THR A 58 -4.46 1.08 -28.66
CA THR A 58 -3.15 1.27 -29.29
C THR A 58 -2.07 0.33 -28.77
N ARG A 59 -2.31 -0.34 -27.64
CA ARG A 59 -1.32 -1.17 -26.95
C ARG A 59 -1.89 -2.52 -26.51
N ASP A 60 -1.01 -3.47 -26.35
CA ASP A 60 -1.36 -4.75 -25.74
C ASP A 60 -1.32 -4.63 -24.20
N PHE A 61 -2.49 -4.73 -23.58
CA PHE A 61 -2.62 -4.66 -22.13
C PHE A 61 -1.87 -5.78 -21.40
N SER A 62 -1.68 -6.94 -22.08
CA SER A 62 -0.95 -8.07 -21.49
C SER A 62 0.50 -7.74 -21.15
N GLU A 63 1.10 -6.75 -21.82
CA GLU A 63 2.48 -6.33 -21.54
C GLU A 63 2.65 -5.77 -20.11
N ILE A 64 1.63 -5.07 -19.62
CA ILE A 64 1.65 -4.45 -18.29
C ILE A 64 0.84 -5.23 -17.26
N ALA A 65 -0.06 -6.11 -17.68
CA ALA A 65 -0.85 -6.95 -16.76
C ALA A 65 0.04 -7.96 -16.00
N GLY A 66 -0.38 -8.33 -14.80
CA GLY A 66 0.32 -9.29 -13.96
C GLY A 66 -0.45 -9.63 -12.70
N LYS A 67 -0.10 -10.74 -12.03
CA LYS A 67 -0.76 -11.19 -10.80
C LYS A 67 -0.59 -10.21 -9.63
N ASN A 68 0.48 -9.43 -9.66
CA ASN A 68 0.86 -8.46 -8.65
C ASN A 68 0.66 -7.01 -9.12
N ILE A 69 -0.20 -6.79 -10.12
CA ILE A 69 -0.52 -5.46 -10.64
C ILE A 69 -2.02 -5.26 -10.60
N VAL A 70 -2.44 -4.18 -9.96
CA VAL A 70 -3.83 -3.76 -9.85
C VAL A 70 -4.01 -2.44 -10.58
N PHE A 71 -5.09 -2.31 -11.32
CA PHE A 71 -5.44 -1.10 -12.05
C PHE A 71 -6.72 -0.50 -11.47
N LEU A 72 -6.64 0.77 -11.09
CA LEU A 72 -7.76 1.57 -10.63
C LEU A 72 -7.99 2.68 -11.63
N PHE A 73 -9.10 2.60 -12.34
CA PHE A 73 -9.44 3.55 -13.40
C PHE A 73 -10.59 4.45 -12.99
N GLY A 74 -10.49 5.72 -13.36
CA GLY A 74 -11.52 6.71 -13.14
C GLY A 74 -11.22 7.69 -12.02
N ASN A 75 -12.20 8.54 -11.73
CA ASN A 75 -12.08 9.66 -10.79
C ASN A 75 -12.83 9.43 -9.47
N ASP A 76 -13.30 8.21 -9.22
CA ASP A 76 -14.01 7.91 -7.98
C ASP A 76 -13.03 7.70 -6.83
N GLU A 77 -12.91 8.71 -6.00
CA GLU A 77 -12.03 8.69 -4.82
C GLU A 77 -12.42 7.59 -3.84
N LYS A 78 -13.69 7.21 -3.76
CA LYS A 78 -14.16 6.15 -2.85
C LYS A 78 -13.63 4.77 -3.25
N ILE A 79 -13.51 4.51 -4.56
CA ILE A 79 -12.92 3.25 -5.05
C ILE A 79 -11.44 3.20 -4.66
N ILE A 80 -10.72 4.31 -4.84
CA ILE A 80 -9.28 4.38 -4.54
C ILE A 80 -9.04 4.25 -3.03
N THR A 81 -9.81 4.96 -2.21
CA THR A 81 -9.67 4.88 -0.75
C THR A 81 -10.09 3.52 -0.21
N GLY A 82 -11.22 2.97 -0.66
CA GLY A 82 -11.67 1.64 -0.24
C GLY A 82 -10.70 0.52 -0.64
N PHE A 83 -10.06 0.63 -1.81
CA PHE A 83 -8.98 -0.27 -2.19
C PHE A 83 -7.77 -0.12 -1.26
N SER A 84 -7.38 1.12 -0.93
CA SER A 84 -6.27 1.41 -0.02
C SER A 84 -6.50 0.82 1.37
N GLU A 85 -7.71 0.94 1.91
CA GLU A 85 -8.10 0.36 3.20
C GLU A 85 -7.94 -1.17 3.21
N ASN A 86 -8.25 -1.85 2.10
CA ASN A 86 -8.06 -3.28 2.00
C ASN A 86 -6.58 -3.68 1.87
N VAL A 87 -5.81 -2.99 1.03
CA VAL A 87 -4.38 -3.28 0.79
C VAL A 87 -3.54 -2.96 2.00
N PHE A 88 -3.84 -1.87 2.70
CA PHE A 88 -3.14 -1.45 3.91
C PHE A 88 -3.86 -1.86 5.19
N SER A 89 -4.68 -2.89 5.15
CA SER A 89 -5.28 -3.46 6.35
C SER A 89 -4.20 -4.03 7.28
N ILE A 90 -4.53 -4.13 8.56
CA ILE A 90 -3.66 -4.67 9.61
C ILE A 90 -3.10 -6.06 9.27
N ASN A 91 -3.82 -6.85 8.48
CA ASN A 91 -3.42 -8.20 8.10
C ASN A 91 -2.44 -8.23 6.91
N VAL A 92 -2.44 -7.22 6.07
CA VAL A 92 -1.68 -7.16 4.82
C VAL A 92 -0.47 -6.24 4.93
N LEU A 93 -0.61 -5.11 5.62
CA LEU A 93 0.44 -4.12 5.77
C LEU A 93 1.79 -4.68 6.27
N PRO A 94 1.83 -5.60 7.25
CA PRO A 94 3.10 -6.15 7.74
C PRO A 94 3.88 -6.95 6.69
N THR A 95 3.23 -7.35 5.59
CA THR A 95 3.89 -8.06 4.49
C THR A 95 4.72 -7.14 3.61
N PHE A 96 4.48 -5.83 3.67
CA PHE A 96 5.19 -4.83 2.87
C PHE A 96 6.09 -3.97 3.75
N VAL A 97 7.33 -3.80 3.31
CA VAL A 97 8.33 -3.00 4.05
C VAL A 97 8.26 -1.52 3.68
N ASN A 98 7.71 -1.19 2.51
CA ASN A 98 7.72 0.18 2.01
C ASN A 98 6.54 0.46 1.07
N VAL A 99 6.09 1.72 1.06
CA VAL A 99 5.11 2.27 0.10
C VAL A 99 5.81 3.38 -0.69
N THR A 100 5.90 3.21 -2.00
CA THR A 100 6.62 4.13 -2.88
C THR A 100 5.68 4.70 -3.93
N ASN A 101 5.65 6.03 -4.07
CA ASN A 101 4.90 6.71 -5.11
C ASN A 101 5.76 6.89 -6.37
N VAL A 102 5.21 6.51 -7.51
CA VAL A 102 5.82 6.70 -8.84
C VAL A 102 4.92 7.62 -9.64
N ILE A 103 5.43 8.78 -10.00
CA ILE A 103 4.66 9.82 -10.68
C ILE A 103 5.39 10.26 -11.94
N LEU A 104 4.70 10.25 -13.07
CA LEU A 104 5.22 10.85 -14.29
C LEU A 104 5.22 12.38 -14.16
N PRO A 105 6.32 13.09 -14.47
CA PRO A 105 6.37 14.55 -14.37
C PRO A 105 5.28 15.25 -15.19
N SER A 106 4.98 14.76 -16.40
CA SER A 106 3.91 15.28 -17.24
C SER A 106 2.52 15.08 -16.62
N TYR A 107 2.31 13.97 -15.93
CA TYR A 107 1.05 13.68 -15.25
C TYR A 107 0.88 14.57 -14.03
N PHE A 108 1.96 14.78 -13.27
CA PHE A 108 1.96 15.68 -12.12
C PHE A 108 1.66 17.13 -12.52
N SER A 109 2.20 17.60 -13.65
CA SER A 109 1.93 18.97 -14.12
C SER A 109 0.45 19.24 -14.43
N ILE A 110 -0.29 18.20 -14.81
CA ILE A 110 -1.72 18.30 -15.16
C ILE A 110 -2.62 18.03 -13.94
N TYR A 111 -2.28 17.02 -13.14
CA TYR A 111 -3.14 16.50 -12.07
C TYR A 111 -2.53 16.64 -10.67
N GLY A 112 -1.54 17.51 -10.46
CA GLY A 112 -0.76 17.59 -9.22
C GLY A 112 -1.61 17.75 -7.95
N ASN A 113 -2.61 18.62 -7.96
CA ASN A 113 -3.51 18.81 -6.82
C ASN A 113 -4.28 17.52 -6.48
N TRP A 114 -4.79 16.83 -7.49
CA TRP A 114 -5.49 15.58 -7.30
C TRP A 114 -4.55 14.48 -6.79
N ILE A 115 -3.34 14.37 -7.35
CA ILE A 115 -2.32 13.41 -6.90
C ILE A 115 -1.98 13.65 -5.43
N ASN A 116 -1.72 14.90 -5.03
CA ASN A 116 -1.43 15.24 -3.64
C ASN A 116 -2.58 14.86 -2.71
N THR A 117 -3.83 15.11 -3.13
CA THR A 117 -5.00 14.71 -2.35
C THR A 117 -5.05 13.19 -2.18
N MET A 118 -4.84 12.43 -3.25
CA MET A 118 -4.84 10.96 -3.19
C MET A 118 -3.68 10.42 -2.35
N GLN A 119 -2.48 10.98 -2.49
CA GLN A 119 -1.33 10.59 -1.67
C GLN A 119 -1.62 10.79 -0.18
N ASN A 120 -2.17 11.94 0.20
CA ASN A 120 -2.51 12.22 1.60
C ASN A 120 -3.53 11.20 2.13
N LYS A 121 -4.60 10.93 1.39
CA LYS A 121 -5.62 9.94 1.79
C LYS A 121 -5.03 8.54 1.96
N ILE A 122 -4.20 8.09 1.01
CA ILE A 122 -3.55 6.79 1.08
C ILE A 122 -2.58 6.73 2.27
N MET A 123 -1.79 7.79 2.48
CA MET A 123 -0.86 7.85 3.62
C MET A 123 -1.58 7.92 4.96
N ASP A 124 -2.73 8.55 5.04
CA ASP A 124 -3.55 8.54 6.26
C ASP A 124 -4.09 7.14 6.55
N THR A 125 -4.51 6.40 5.53
CA THR A 125 -4.89 4.98 5.67
C THR A 125 -3.72 4.14 6.18
N VAL A 126 -2.53 4.32 5.62
CA VAL A 126 -1.30 3.62 6.05
C VAL A 126 -0.96 3.96 7.50
N ARG A 127 -0.97 5.25 7.87
CA ARG A 127 -0.72 5.70 9.25
C ARG A 127 -1.72 5.11 10.23
N HIS A 128 -3.00 5.11 9.86
CA HIS A 128 -4.05 4.52 10.69
C HIS A 128 -3.81 3.03 10.94
N ALA A 129 -3.46 2.28 9.90
CA ALA A 129 -3.17 0.85 10.03
C ALA A 129 -1.93 0.60 10.91
N PHE A 130 -0.87 1.42 10.81
CA PHE A 130 0.28 1.34 11.70
C PHE A 130 -0.05 1.70 13.15
N PHE A 131 -0.90 2.71 13.34
CA PHE A 131 -1.36 3.09 14.67
C PHE A 131 -2.13 1.94 15.35
N MET A 132 -3.00 1.27 14.61
CA MET A 132 -3.73 0.10 15.10
C MET A 132 -2.80 -1.07 15.46
N LEU A 133 -1.75 -1.32 14.66
CA LEU A 133 -0.71 -2.31 14.98
C LEU A 133 0.05 -1.95 16.27
N GLY A 134 0.39 -0.67 16.47
CA GLY A 134 1.08 -0.20 17.65
C GLY A 134 0.27 -0.37 18.91
N ASN A 135 -1.02 -0.04 18.87
CA ASN A 135 -1.92 -0.22 19.99
C ASN A 135 -2.11 -1.70 20.37
N ASP A 136 -2.24 -2.59 19.38
CA ASP A 136 -2.31 -4.04 19.64
C ASP A 136 -1.05 -4.58 20.34
N MET A 137 0.13 -4.08 19.99
CA MET A 137 1.37 -4.46 20.65
C MET A 137 1.46 -3.92 22.07
N GLU A 138 1.07 -2.67 22.30
CA GLU A 138 1.08 -2.04 23.63
C GLU A 138 0.07 -2.72 24.57
N ASP A 139 -1.15 -2.95 24.09
CA ASP A 139 -2.18 -3.69 24.82
C ASP A 139 -1.74 -5.13 25.16
N THR A 140 -1.05 -5.79 24.24
CA THR A 140 -0.49 -7.13 24.46
C THR A 140 0.58 -7.11 25.55
N ILE A 141 1.48 -6.14 25.55
CA ILE A 141 2.54 -6.00 26.56
C ILE A 141 1.92 -5.71 27.93
N ILE A 142 0.97 -4.77 27.98
CA ILE A 142 0.23 -4.45 29.22
C ILE A 142 -0.51 -5.69 29.74
N GLY A 143 -1.17 -6.44 28.84
CA GLY A 143 -1.86 -7.68 29.20
C GLY A 143 -0.91 -8.74 29.77
N ILE A 144 0.28 -8.92 29.20
CA ILE A 144 1.31 -9.82 29.71
C ILE A 144 1.80 -9.34 31.08
N GLN A 145 2.08 -8.06 31.23
CA GLN A 145 2.54 -7.48 32.49
C GLN A 145 1.50 -7.68 33.60
N ASN A 146 0.24 -7.36 33.36
CA ASN A 146 -0.86 -7.56 34.29
C ASN A 146 -1.01 -9.05 34.69
N ASN A 147 -0.86 -9.97 33.73
CA ASN A 147 -0.90 -11.40 34.03
C ASN A 147 0.27 -11.86 34.92
N LEU A 148 1.48 -11.32 34.66
CA LEU A 148 2.65 -11.63 35.47
C LEU A 148 2.53 -11.07 36.89
N GLU A 149 2.02 -9.85 37.05
CA GLU A 149 1.80 -9.22 38.38
C GLU A 149 0.75 -9.96 39.20
N ASN A 150 -0.25 -10.54 38.54
CA ASN A 150 -1.35 -11.26 39.21
C ASN A 150 -1.18 -12.79 39.14
N ILE A 151 -0.02 -13.31 38.79
CA ILE A 151 0.19 -14.74 38.56
C ILE A 151 -0.16 -15.61 39.79
N ASP A 152 0.13 -15.13 40.99
CA ASP A 152 -0.18 -15.86 42.25
C ASP A 152 -1.67 -15.97 42.50
N GLU A 153 -2.46 -14.97 42.13
CA GLU A 153 -3.92 -14.99 42.24
C GLU A 153 -4.54 -15.85 41.12
N ILE A 154 -3.99 -15.78 39.91
CA ILE A 154 -4.43 -16.60 38.77
C ILE A 154 -4.25 -18.09 39.09
N LEU A 155 -3.10 -18.47 39.67
CA LEU A 155 -2.80 -19.86 40.03
C LEU A 155 -3.67 -20.40 41.14
N LYS A 156 -4.20 -19.52 42.00
CA LYS A 156 -5.14 -19.89 43.10
C LYS A 156 -6.58 -19.94 42.60
N SER A 157 -6.88 -19.38 41.46
CA SER A 157 -8.24 -19.37 40.91
C SER A 157 -8.64 -20.76 40.42
N PRO A 158 -9.89 -21.22 40.72
CA PRO A 158 -10.35 -22.52 40.26
C PRO A 158 -10.39 -22.58 38.74
N SER A 159 -9.93 -23.69 38.18
CA SER A 159 -9.97 -23.94 36.74
C SER A 159 -11.41 -24.06 36.27
N ILE A 160 -11.71 -23.55 35.05
CA ILE A 160 -13.02 -23.74 34.38
C ILE A 160 -13.44 -25.22 34.35
N ARG A 161 -12.49 -26.17 34.38
CA ARG A 161 -12.77 -27.61 34.45
C ARG A 161 -13.34 -28.09 35.78
N GLU A 162 -13.24 -27.28 36.80
CA GLU A 162 -13.78 -27.60 38.14
C GLU A 162 -15.24 -27.16 38.29
N PHE A 163 -15.75 -26.36 37.37
CA PHE A 163 -17.16 -25.97 37.27
C PHE A 163 -17.89 -26.98 36.34
N LYS A 164 -18.13 -28.20 36.86
CA LYS A 164 -19.03 -29.18 36.23
C LYS A 164 -20.32 -29.29 37.03
#